data_46fab4c4452627cc0895a340b3c30cab
#
_entry.id   46fab4c4452627cc0895a340b3c30cab
#
_cell.length_a   1.000
_cell.length_b   1.000
_cell.length_c   1.000
_cell.angle_alpha   90.00
_cell.angle_beta   90.00
_cell.angle_gamma   90.00
#
_symmetry.space_group_name_H-M   'P 1'
#
loop_
_entity.id
_entity.type
_entity.pdbx_description
1 polymer ?
#
loop_
_entity_poly.entity_id
_entity_poly.type
_entity_poly.pdbx_seq_one_letter_code
_entity_poly.pdbx_strand_id
1 'polypeptide(L)'
;MSSVKIVEQYKARLISIIGELFTVLTKGSNVAQDAILDCISNAIIILYILSERLGYSHTAVDESMKKNLREGLSEEDKHDNDLRRLYSHLKERH
;
A
#
# COMPACT_ATOMS: atom_id res chain seq x y z
N MET A 1 11.79 -5.78 23.74
CA MET A 1 12.21 -6.03 22.36
C MET A 1 12.50 -4.71 21.67
N SER A 2 13.59 -4.63 20.94
CA SER A 2 13.97 -3.38 20.31
C SER A 2 13.07 -3.07 19.10
N SER A 3 12.93 -1.79 18.82
CA SER A 3 12.17 -1.34 17.64
C SER A 3 12.78 -1.86 16.35
N VAL A 4 14.10 -2.01 16.32
CA VAL A 4 14.79 -2.52 15.14
C VAL A 4 14.34 -3.93 14.81
N LYS A 5 14.22 -4.79 15.82
CA LYS A 5 13.79 -6.17 15.60
C LYS A 5 12.36 -6.23 15.06
N ILE A 6 11.47 -5.40 15.59
CA ILE A 6 10.09 -5.35 15.13
C ILE A 6 10.02 -4.86 13.68
N VAL A 7 10.79 -3.84 13.35
CA VAL A 7 10.85 -3.32 11.98
C VAL A 7 11.32 -4.41 11.02
N GLU A 8 12.36 -5.15 11.41
CA GLU A 8 12.87 -6.23 10.55
C GLU A 8 11.83 -7.33 10.35
N GLN A 9 11.04 -7.64 11.36
CA GLN A 9 9.97 -8.61 11.24
C GLN A 9 8.90 -8.15 10.26
N TYR A 10 8.49 -6.89 10.32
CA TYR A 10 7.50 -6.38 9.38
C TYR A 10 8.05 -6.28 7.97
N LYS A 11 9.32 -5.94 7.81
CA LYS A 11 9.95 -5.95 6.49
C LYS A 11 9.88 -7.35 5.87
N ALA A 12 10.24 -8.36 6.64
CA ALA A 12 10.21 -9.73 6.16
C ALA A 12 8.80 -10.17 5.77
N ARG A 13 7.81 -9.79 6.59
CA ARG A 13 6.42 -10.12 6.30
C ARG A 13 5.93 -9.42 5.02
N LEU A 14 6.32 -8.16 4.82
CA LEU A 14 5.94 -7.43 3.64
C LEU A 14 6.49 -8.09 2.38
N ILE A 15 7.77 -8.45 2.40
CA ILE A 15 8.39 -9.14 1.27
C ILE A 15 7.65 -10.44 0.97
N SER A 16 7.31 -11.20 2.01
CA SER A 16 6.58 -12.46 1.86
C SER A 16 5.21 -12.26 1.23
N ILE A 17 4.48 -11.24 1.68
CA ILE A 17 3.14 -10.94 1.17
C ILE A 17 3.22 -10.51 -0.30
N ILE A 18 4.19 -9.69 -0.65
CA ILE A 18 4.37 -9.24 -2.03
C ILE A 18 4.70 -10.42 -2.92
N GLY A 19 5.58 -11.32 -2.47
CA GLY A 19 5.89 -12.53 -3.20
C GLY A 19 4.68 -13.42 -3.40
N GLU A 20 3.86 -13.57 -2.37
CA GLU A 20 2.63 -14.34 -2.46
C GLU A 20 1.66 -13.71 -3.47
N LEU A 21 1.53 -12.38 -3.44
CA LEU A 21 0.67 -11.69 -4.39
C LEU A 21 1.10 -11.98 -5.83
N PHE A 22 2.39 -11.88 -6.10
CA PHE A 22 2.89 -12.15 -7.45
C PHE A 22 2.67 -13.59 -7.87
N THR A 23 2.82 -14.53 -6.92
CA THR A 23 2.56 -15.95 -7.18
C THR A 23 1.09 -16.17 -7.54
N VAL A 24 0.20 -15.57 -6.75
CA VAL A 24 -1.24 -15.70 -6.98
C VAL A 24 -1.63 -15.11 -8.33
N LEU A 25 -1.09 -13.95 -8.67
CA LEU A 25 -1.37 -13.31 -9.96
C LEU A 25 -0.87 -14.14 -11.13
N THR A 26 0.20 -14.90 -10.95
CA THR A 26 0.74 -15.76 -12.00
C THR A 26 -0.17 -16.94 -12.31
N LYS A 27 -0.96 -17.39 -11.31
CA LYS A 27 -1.85 -18.54 -11.50
C LYS A 27 -3.07 -18.22 -12.36
N GLY A 28 -3.32 -16.96 -12.62
CA GLY A 28 -4.37 -16.55 -13.55
C GLY A 28 -5.78 -16.59 -12.98
N SER A 29 -6.75 -16.77 -13.86
CA SER A 29 -8.16 -16.57 -13.54
C SER A 29 -8.75 -17.60 -12.59
N ASN A 30 -8.06 -18.68 -12.33
CA ASN A 30 -8.59 -19.73 -11.44
C ASN A 30 -8.35 -19.45 -9.97
N VAL A 31 -7.65 -18.38 -9.67
CA VAL A 31 -7.36 -18.03 -8.28
C VAL A 31 -8.55 -17.28 -7.70
N ALA A 32 -8.90 -17.60 -6.45
CA ALA A 32 -9.97 -16.89 -5.77
C ALA A 32 -9.61 -15.41 -5.65
N GLN A 33 -10.55 -14.56 -6.09
CA GLN A 33 -10.35 -13.12 -6.01
C GLN A 33 -10.09 -12.67 -4.58
N ASP A 34 -10.67 -13.38 -3.60
CA ASP A 34 -10.46 -13.06 -2.20
C ASP A 34 -8.99 -13.19 -1.80
N ALA A 35 -8.27 -14.17 -2.36
CA ALA A 35 -6.87 -14.33 -2.05
C ALA A 35 -6.04 -13.15 -2.54
N ILE A 36 -6.37 -12.63 -3.71
CA ILE A 36 -5.68 -11.44 -4.26
C ILE A 36 -5.96 -10.23 -3.38
N LEU A 37 -7.23 -10.03 -3.06
CA LEU A 37 -7.64 -8.89 -2.23
C LEU A 37 -7.00 -8.95 -0.85
N ASP A 38 -6.94 -10.15 -0.25
CA ASP A 38 -6.30 -10.32 1.05
C ASP A 38 -4.82 -9.95 1.01
N CYS A 39 -4.11 -10.36 -0.04
CA CYS A 39 -2.69 -10.02 -0.17
C CYS A 39 -2.51 -8.51 -0.27
N ILE A 40 -3.34 -7.84 -1.07
CA ILE A 40 -3.26 -6.40 -1.23
C ILE A 40 -3.55 -5.70 0.11
N SER A 41 -4.64 -6.10 0.75
CA SER A 41 -5.05 -5.50 2.03
C SER A 41 -3.98 -5.67 3.09
N ASN A 42 -3.41 -6.87 3.18
CA ASN A 42 -2.39 -7.16 4.18
C ASN A 42 -1.12 -6.37 3.92
N ALA A 43 -0.75 -6.17 2.66
CA ALA A 43 0.41 -5.35 2.33
C ALA A 43 0.20 -3.91 2.79
N ILE A 44 -0.99 -3.36 2.55
CA ILE A 44 -1.30 -1.99 2.96
C ILE A 44 -1.29 -1.87 4.49
N ILE A 45 -1.89 -2.85 5.18
CA ILE A 45 -1.90 -2.88 6.64
C ILE A 45 -0.46 -2.87 7.19
N ILE A 46 0.39 -3.70 6.64
CA ILE A 46 1.77 -3.79 7.12
C ILE A 46 2.53 -2.49 6.86
N LEU A 47 2.29 -1.86 5.72
CA LEU A 47 2.93 -0.57 5.43
C LEU A 47 2.50 0.51 6.43
N TYR A 48 1.23 0.54 6.82
CA TYR A 48 0.78 1.48 7.84
C TYR A 48 1.42 1.19 9.19
N ILE A 49 1.46 -0.08 9.59
CA ILE A 49 2.06 -0.45 10.88
C ILE A 49 3.55 -0.11 10.88
N LEU A 50 4.23 -0.45 9.79
CA LEU A 50 5.66 -0.16 9.66
C LEU A 50 5.92 1.34 9.74
N SER A 51 5.10 2.14 9.08
CA SER A 51 5.23 3.60 9.13
C SER A 51 5.12 4.11 10.57
N GLU A 52 4.17 3.58 11.32
CA GLU A 52 3.99 3.96 12.72
C GLU A 52 5.21 3.60 13.54
N ARG A 53 5.78 2.43 13.32
CA ARG A 53 6.99 2.01 14.02
C ARG A 53 8.19 2.90 13.69
N LEU A 54 8.18 3.51 12.52
CA LEU A 54 9.24 4.43 12.11
C LEU A 54 8.98 5.86 12.58
N GLY A 55 7.86 6.10 13.25
CA GLY A 55 7.58 7.40 13.85
C GLY A 55 6.59 8.26 13.08
N TYR A 56 5.94 7.70 12.06
CA TYR A 56 4.96 8.46 11.28
C TYR A 56 3.54 8.07 11.67
N SER A 57 2.66 9.04 11.80
CA SER A 57 1.25 8.75 12.03
C SER A 57 0.60 8.24 10.74
N HIS A 58 -0.52 7.55 10.90
CA HIS A 58 -1.29 7.12 9.74
C HIS A 58 -1.77 8.31 8.91
N THR A 59 -2.15 9.38 9.57
CA THR A 59 -2.55 10.61 8.90
C THR A 59 -1.41 11.19 8.07
N ALA A 60 -0.19 11.16 8.61
CA ALA A 60 0.98 11.66 7.87
C ALA A 60 1.21 10.86 6.59
N VAL A 61 1.02 9.54 6.65
CA VAL A 61 1.14 8.70 5.46
C VAL A 61 0.08 9.07 4.44
N ASP A 62 -1.17 9.22 4.89
CA ASP A 62 -2.28 9.56 4.00
C ASP A 62 -2.06 10.93 3.34
N GLU A 63 -1.60 11.90 4.10
CA GLU A 63 -1.34 13.23 3.56
C GLU A 63 -0.19 13.21 2.56
N SER A 64 0.83 12.42 2.84
CA SER A 64 1.93 12.24 1.89
C SER A 64 1.45 11.61 0.59
N MET A 65 0.58 10.60 0.69
CA MET A 65 0.02 9.97 -0.50
C MET A 65 -0.79 10.97 -1.32
N LYS A 66 -1.61 11.77 -0.66
CA LYS A 66 -2.42 12.78 -1.36
C LYS A 66 -1.53 13.82 -2.04
N LYS A 67 -0.47 14.24 -1.37
CA LYS A 67 0.49 15.18 -1.97
C LYS A 67 1.13 14.58 -3.22
N ASN A 68 1.58 13.34 -3.12
CA ASN A 68 2.24 12.68 -4.24
C ASN A 68 1.29 12.49 -5.42
N LEU A 69 0.03 12.20 -5.13
CA LEU A 69 -0.99 12.07 -6.17
C LEU A 69 -1.26 13.42 -6.85
N ARG A 70 -1.35 14.50 -6.08
CA ARG A 70 -1.53 15.83 -6.65
C ARG A 70 -0.37 16.20 -7.56
N GLU A 71 0.86 15.90 -7.14
CA GLU A 71 2.03 16.19 -7.95
C GLU A 71 2.01 15.40 -9.25
N GLY A 72 1.59 14.13 -9.19
CA GLY A 72 1.42 13.32 -10.39
C GLY A 72 0.35 13.87 -11.31
N LEU A 73 -0.74 14.41 -10.74
CA LEU A 73 -1.83 14.97 -11.54
C LEU A 73 -1.44 16.27 -12.24
N SER A 74 -0.44 16.98 -11.71
CA SER A 74 0.00 18.23 -12.33
C SER A 74 0.84 17.98 -13.58
N GLU A 75 1.31 16.77 -13.78
CA GLU A 75 2.02 16.38 -14.99
C GLU A 75 1.03 15.80 -15.97
N GLU A 76 1.25 16.01 -17.25
CA GLU A 76 0.39 15.43 -18.27
C GLU A 76 0.72 13.97 -18.44
N ASP A 77 0.22 13.17 -17.52
CA ASP A 77 0.51 11.76 -17.45
C ASP A 77 -0.65 10.96 -18.02
N LYS A 78 -0.31 9.85 -18.66
CA LYS A 78 -1.29 8.90 -19.17
C LYS A 78 -2.07 8.22 -18.05
N HIS A 79 -1.56 8.27 -16.83
CA HIS A 79 -2.18 7.63 -15.67
C HIS A 79 -3.07 8.56 -14.87
N ASP A 80 -3.41 9.71 -15.46
CA ASP A 80 -4.18 10.74 -14.81
C ASP A 80 -5.47 10.23 -14.17
N ASN A 81 -6.21 9.37 -14.88
CA ASN A 81 -7.47 8.85 -14.36
C ASN A 81 -7.29 7.96 -13.16
N ASP A 82 -6.26 7.13 -13.16
CA ASP A 82 -6.00 6.24 -12.02
C ASP A 82 -5.60 7.03 -10.79
N LEU A 83 -4.71 8.01 -10.97
CA LEU A 83 -4.26 8.86 -9.87
C LEU A 83 -5.43 9.67 -9.30
N ARG A 84 -6.28 10.19 -10.18
CA ARG A 84 -7.42 11.01 -9.77
C ARG A 84 -8.42 10.20 -8.96
N ARG A 85 -8.71 8.98 -9.39
CA ARG A 85 -9.63 8.12 -8.67
C ARG A 85 -9.11 7.76 -7.29
N LEU A 86 -7.83 7.44 -7.20
CA LEU A 86 -7.24 7.12 -5.91
C LEU A 86 -7.22 8.35 -5.00
N TYR A 87 -6.89 9.51 -5.54
CA TYR A 87 -6.90 10.74 -4.78
C TYR A 87 -8.29 11.02 -4.20
N SER A 88 -9.33 10.87 -5.03
CA SER A 88 -10.70 11.05 -4.56
C SER A 88 -11.05 10.08 -3.46
N HIS A 89 -10.64 8.84 -3.59
CA HIS A 89 -10.87 7.83 -2.56
C HIS A 89 -10.24 8.23 -1.22
N LEU A 90 -9.00 8.70 -1.27
CA LEU A 90 -8.30 9.10 -0.05
C LEU A 90 -8.93 10.32 0.60
N LYS A 91 -9.43 11.25 -0.20
CA LYS A 91 -10.12 12.43 0.33
C LYS A 91 -11.43 12.06 1.02
N GLU A 92 -12.16 11.11 0.48
CA GLU A 92 -13.46 10.73 1.00
C GLU A 92 -13.39 9.99 2.31
N ARG A 93 -12.29 9.28 2.58
CA ARG A 93 -12.21 8.50 3.80
C ARG A 93 -11.79 9.34 5.02
N HIS A 94 -11.58 10.62 4.81
CA HIS A 94 -11.35 11.59 5.87
C HIS A 94 -12.46 12.61 5.88
#